data_d606edbb32f79394a13d0f08ce7dfa85
#
_entry.id   d606edbb32f79394a13d0f08ce7dfa85
#
_cell.length_a   1.000
_cell.length_b   1.000
_cell.length_c   1.000
_cell.angle_alpha   90.00
_cell.angle_beta   90.00
_cell.angle_gamma   90.00
#
_symmetry.space_group_name_H-M   'P 1'
#
loop_
_entity.id
_entity.type
_entity.pdbx_description
1 polymer ?
#
loop_
_entity_poly.entity_id
_entity_poly.type
_entity_poly.pdbx_seq_one_letter_code
_entity_poly.pdbx_strand_id
1 'polypeptide(L)'
;MNRIVCTEQFSTRIILFDAEREDWNGPDTMLWTFDPLYLPGIQPEQLRLFCAFSEVKPVRNMTHLLITASGGAVCLVRIEDKKVVFFGHGGNNPHSAELLPDGNIVSISSSGNCLRLFHVRENRYEDFQLEYGHGAVWDRKRNCLWTSGLYGITRWEYDGRKLKRCESCNPFPDNEKFYGHDLFPVYGEDKLYLTGENMAIFDPERGVVESLEPILKVKSISRNQAGDVLVTVPNEAWWTDSVSLLKNGVILPYRTRRNMWFYKARWMMPNPFSYDEQAIM
;
A
#
# COMPACT_ATOMS: atom_id res chain seq x y z
N MET A 1 8.05 -20.45 -3.23
CA MET A 1 6.81 -20.42 -2.41
C MET A 1 6.20 -19.04 -2.54
N ASN A 2 5.05 -18.96 -3.17
CA ASN A 2 4.30 -17.71 -3.33
C ASN A 2 3.59 -17.37 -2.02
N ARG A 3 3.69 -16.12 -1.60
CA ARG A 3 3.07 -15.62 -0.36
C ARG A 3 2.29 -14.36 -0.63
N ILE A 4 1.19 -14.18 0.11
CA ILE A 4 0.36 -12.99 0.06
C ILE A 4 0.28 -12.40 1.46
N VAL A 5 0.58 -11.11 1.58
CA VAL A 5 0.38 -10.35 2.82
C VAL A 5 -0.91 -9.56 2.73
N CYS A 6 -1.74 -9.65 3.77
CA CYS A 6 -3.05 -9.00 3.84
C CYS A 6 -3.15 -8.09 5.07
N THR A 7 -3.83 -6.96 4.91
CA THR A 7 -4.38 -6.20 6.03
C THR A 7 -5.70 -6.84 6.44
N GLU A 8 -5.85 -7.19 7.70
CA GLU A 8 -7.05 -7.76 8.26
C GLU A 8 -7.63 -6.80 9.32
N GLN A 9 -8.86 -6.30 9.10
CA GLN A 9 -9.42 -5.20 9.86
C GLN A 9 -10.31 -5.63 11.03
N PHE A 10 -10.93 -6.80 10.97
CA PHE A 10 -11.82 -7.26 12.04
C PHE A 10 -11.07 -7.52 13.34
N SER A 11 -9.97 -8.26 13.27
CA SER A 11 -9.13 -8.56 14.43
C SER A 11 -7.87 -7.69 14.53
N THR A 12 -7.74 -6.71 13.64
CA THR A 12 -6.62 -5.76 13.63
C THR A 12 -5.26 -6.45 13.51
N ARG A 13 -5.02 -7.12 12.36
CA ARG A 13 -3.80 -7.90 12.10
C ARG A 13 -3.24 -7.64 10.71
N ILE A 14 -1.93 -7.83 10.57
CA ILE A 14 -1.30 -8.09 9.28
C ILE A 14 -0.96 -9.56 9.22
N ILE A 15 -1.38 -10.24 8.15
CA ILE A 15 -1.25 -11.69 8.05
C ILE A 15 -0.55 -12.05 6.74
N LEU A 16 0.45 -12.92 6.83
CA LEU A 16 1.12 -13.50 5.68
C LEU A 16 0.57 -14.91 5.45
N PHE A 17 0.01 -15.14 4.27
CA PHE A 17 -0.58 -16.41 3.87
C PHE A 17 0.29 -17.16 2.87
N ASP A 18 0.21 -18.49 2.92
CA ASP A 18 0.69 -19.38 1.88
C ASP A 18 -0.27 -19.32 0.68
N ALA A 19 0.17 -18.73 -0.43
CA ALA A 19 -0.65 -18.60 -1.63
C ALA A 19 -0.83 -19.93 -2.39
N GLU A 20 0.01 -20.93 -2.12
CA GLU A 20 -0.07 -22.24 -2.75
C GLU A 20 -1.12 -23.15 -2.11
N ARG A 21 -1.55 -22.82 -0.89
CA ARG A 21 -2.67 -23.51 -0.24
C ARG A 21 -4.00 -23.07 -0.84
N GLU A 22 -4.77 -24.04 -1.33
CA GLU A 22 -6.08 -23.76 -1.95
C GLU A 22 -7.13 -23.34 -0.91
N ASP A 23 -7.19 -24.02 0.21
CA ASP A 23 -8.10 -23.70 1.33
C ASP A 23 -7.40 -22.89 2.40
N TRP A 24 -7.68 -21.58 2.42
CA TRP A 24 -7.17 -20.70 3.47
C TRP A 24 -7.89 -20.84 4.82
N ASN A 25 -8.99 -21.57 4.89
CA ASN A 25 -9.69 -21.86 6.16
C ASN A 25 -9.03 -22.99 6.94
N GLY A 26 -8.18 -23.79 6.29
CA GLY A 26 -7.42 -24.83 6.92
C GLY A 26 -6.39 -24.32 7.94
N PRO A 27 -5.87 -25.22 8.79
CA PRO A 27 -4.75 -24.90 9.66
C PRO A 27 -3.49 -24.63 8.83
N ASP A 28 -2.49 -23.98 9.44
CA ASP A 28 -1.15 -23.75 8.89
C ASP A 28 -1.10 -22.95 7.57
N THR A 29 -2.15 -22.21 7.25
CA THR A 29 -2.19 -21.31 6.09
C THR A 29 -1.65 -19.92 6.40
N MET A 30 -1.73 -19.50 7.66
CA MET A 30 -1.17 -18.25 8.17
C MET A 30 0.28 -18.47 8.60
N LEU A 31 1.22 -18.09 7.75
CA LEU A 31 2.66 -18.30 7.97
C LEU A 31 3.25 -17.32 8.99
N TRP A 32 2.65 -16.14 9.11
CA TRP A 32 3.11 -15.09 10.00
C TRP A 32 1.96 -14.12 10.30
N THR A 33 1.95 -13.59 11.52
CA THR A 33 0.94 -12.62 11.95
C THR A 33 1.60 -11.52 12.78
N PHE A 34 1.29 -10.27 12.47
CA PHE A 34 1.59 -9.12 13.30
C PHE A 34 0.30 -8.67 13.97
N ASP A 35 0.29 -8.67 15.30
CA ASP A 35 -0.84 -8.29 16.13
C ASP A 35 -0.34 -7.29 17.18
N PRO A 36 -0.76 -6.02 17.11
CA PRO A 36 -0.30 -4.98 18.02
C PRO A 36 -0.60 -5.26 19.50
N LEU A 37 -1.64 -6.03 19.79
CA LEU A 37 -2.01 -6.37 21.17
C LEU A 37 -0.95 -7.20 21.90
N TYR A 38 -0.12 -7.91 21.15
CA TYR A 38 0.92 -8.80 21.72
C TYR A 38 2.34 -8.27 21.53
N LEU A 39 2.49 -7.00 21.13
CA LEU A 39 3.81 -6.41 20.95
C LEU A 39 4.34 -5.82 22.26
N PRO A 40 5.56 -6.15 22.67
CA PRO A 40 6.17 -5.53 23.81
C PRO A 40 6.43 -4.04 23.55
N GLY A 41 6.12 -3.20 24.52
CA GLY A 41 6.39 -1.77 24.49
C GLY A 41 5.34 -0.89 23.80
N ILE A 42 4.28 -1.45 23.23
CA ILE A 42 3.12 -0.67 22.75
C ILE A 42 2.29 -0.22 23.96
N GLN A 43 2.14 1.08 24.11
CA GLN A 43 1.30 1.65 25.17
C GLN A 43 -0.19 1.55 24.80
N PRO A 44 -1.12 1.42 25.78
CA PRO A 44 -2.56 1.33 25.52
C PRO A 44 -3.11 2.45 24.62
N GLU A 45 -2.59 3.67 24.77
CA GLU A 45 -2.99 4.83 23.96
C GLU A 45 -2.56 4.69 22.50
N GLN A 46 -1.50 3.93 22.24
CA GLN A 46 -1.01 3.64 20.88
C GLN A 46 -1.83 2.56 20.21
N LEU A 47 -2.41 1.60 20.96
CA LEU A 47 -3.20 0.50 20.39
C LEU A 47 -4.37 1.00 19.54
N ARG A 48 -5.06 2.06 19.96
CA ARG A 48 -6.15 2.66 19.18
C ARG A 48 -5.72 3.14 17.79
N LEU A 49 -4.44 3.53 17.64
CA LEU A 49 -3.90 4.00 16.37
C LEU A 49 -3.74 2.88 15.34
N PHE A 50 -3.67 1.63 15.79
CA PHE A 50 -3.60 0.47 14.89
C PHE A 50 -4.96 0.01 14.37
N CYS A 51 -6.05 0.62 14.79
CA CYS A 51 -7.39 0.23 14.34
C CYS A 51 -7.48 0.26 12.80
N ALA A 52 -8.05 -0.79 12.22
CA ALA A 52 -8.32 -0.95 10.80
C ALA A 52 -7.08 -0.74 9.90
N PHE A 53 -6.20 -1.71 9.83
CA PHE A 53 -5.06 -1.68 8.92
C PHE A 53 -5.47 -1.40 7.48
N SER A 54 -4.84 -0.39 6.88
CA SER A 54 -5.23 0.20 5.59
C SER A 54 -4.21 0.02 4.48
N GLU A 55 -2.94 -0.25 4.81
CA GLU A 55 -1.89 -0.57 3.84
C GLU A 55 -0.87 -1.55 4.42
N VAL A 56 -0.31 -2.38 3.56
CA VAL A 56 0.87 -3.18 3.83
C VAL A 56 1.72 -3.30 2.58
N LYS A 57 2.99 -2.92 2.67
CA LYS A 57 3.96 -3.02 1.57
C LYS A 57 5.22 -3.76 2.01
N PRO A 58 5.63 -4.81 1.30
CA PRO A 58 6.97 -5.37 1.45
C PRO A 58 8.03 -4.33 1.05
N VAL A 59 8.99 -4.11 1.91
CA VAL A 59 10.11 -3.18 1.68
C VAL A 59 11.43 -3.80 2.13
N ARG A 60 12.57 -3.15 1.81
CA ARG A 60 13.91 -3.62 2.18
C ARG A 60 14.12 -5.08 1.81
N ASN A 61 13.96 -5.38 0.53
CA ASN A 61 14.08 -6.74 0.00
C ASN A 61 13.23 -7.75 0.78
N MET A 62 11.97 -7.40 1.05
CA MET A 62 10.98 -8.22 1.75
C MET A 62 11.35 -8.61 3.19
N THR A 63 12.34 -7.97 3.80
CA THR A 63 12.69 -8.19 5.22
C THR A 63 11.82 -7.41 6.18
N HIS A 64 11.14 -6.36 5.68
CA HIS A 64 10.28 -5.49 6.46
C HIS A 64 8.92 -5.29 5.78
N LEU A 65 7.94 -4.93 6.59
CA LEU A 65 6.63 -4.45 6.13
C LEU A 65 6.46 -3.00 6.54
N LEU A 66 6.10 -2.15 5.58
CA LEU A 66 5.65 -0.78 5.83
C LEU A 66 4.12 -0.80 5.90
N ILE A 67 3.56 -0.36 7.02
CA ILE A 67 2.17 -0.58 7.38
C ILE A 67 1.52 0.75 7.75
N THR A 68 0.25 0.94 7.34
CA THR A 68 -0.61 2.00 7.87
C THR A 68 -1.91 1.42 8.44
N ALA A 69 -2.51 2.16 9.36
CA ALA A 69 -3.83 1.86 9.91
C ALA A 69 -4.70 3.11 9.93
N SER A 70 -5.99 2.97 9.63
CA SER A 70 -6.95 4.08 9.60
C SER A 70 -7.06 4.84 10.93
N GLY A 71 -6.74 4.17 12.04
CA GLY A 71 -6.63 4.81 13.36
C GLY A 71 -5.49 5.81 13.50
N GLY A 72 -4.54 5.83 12.57
CA GLY A 72 -3.43 6.80 12.55
C GLY A 72 -2.03 6.19 12.59
N ALA A 73 -1.86 4.90 12.85
CA ALA A 73 -0.54 4.30 12.92
C ALA A 73 0.14 4.23 11.54
N VAL A 74 1.43 4.56 11.52
CA VAL A 74 2.37 4.28 10.44
C VAL A 74 3.56 3.58 11.07
N CYS A 75 3.90 2.39 10.62
CA CYS A 75 5.04 1.67 11.18
C CYS A 75 5.83 0.88 10.15
N LEU A 76 7.11 0.73 10.42
CA LEU A 76 8.01 -0.18 9.73
C LEU A 76 8.31 -1.34 10.66
N VAL A 77 7.94 -2.56 10.24
CA VAL A 77 8.03 -3.77 11.04
C VAL A 77 9.03 -4.73 10.41
N ARG A 78 10.00 -5.21 11.16
CA ARG A 78 10.88 -6.28 10.72
C ARG A 78 10.16 -7.63 10.83
N ILE A 79 10.18 -8.42 9.76
CA ILE A 79 9.40 -9.67 9.68
C ILE A 79 9.98 -10.73 10.62
N GLU A 80 11.30 -10.86 10.70
CA GLU A 80 11.99 -11.91 11.44
C GLU A 80 11.55 -12.01 12.91
N ASP A 81 11.48 -10.89 13.61
CA ASP A 81 11.22 -10.80 15.05
C ASP A 81 10.00 -9.94 15.41
N LYS A 82 9.28 -9.45 14.40
CA LYS A 82 8.11 -8.56 14.54
C LYS A 82 8.43 -7.21 15.22
N LYS A 83 9.71 -6.83 15.26
CA LYS A 83 10.13 -5.58 15.87
C LYS A 83 9.63 -4.38 15.07
N VAL A 84 8.95 -3.47 15.72
CA VAL A 84 8.61 -2.16 15.18
C VAL A 84 9.88 -1.30 15.22
N VAL A 85 10.48 -1.05 14.06
CA VAL A 85 11.72 -0.27 13.93
C VAL A 85 11.46 1.21 13.67
N PHE A 86 10.24 1.55 13.27
CA PHE A 86 9.71 2.91 13.20
C PHE A 86 8.23 2.90 13.57
N PHE A 87 7.79 3.89 14.33
CA PHE A 87 6.39 4.17 14.62
C PHE A 87 6.14 5.68 14.57
N GLY A 88 5.08 6.08 13.87
CA GLY A 88 4.64 7.47 13.77
C GLY A 88 3.13 7.60 13.68
N HIS A 89 2.61 8.78 13.95
CA HIS A 89 1.21 9.12 13.73
C HIS A 89 1.07 9.78 12.35
N GLY A 90 0.43 9.10 11.40
CA GLY A 90 0.30 9.48 9.99
C GLY A 90 -0.81 10.49 9.68
N GLY A 91 -1.46 11.06 10.70
CA GLY A 91 -2.63 11.93 10.51
C GLY A 91 -3.95 11.15 10.61
N ASN A 92 -5.03 11.75 10.11
CA ASN A 92 -6.36 11.13 10.13
C ASN A 92 -6.53 10.17 8.95
N ASN A 93 -6.78 8.90 9.25
CA ASN A 93 -7.08 7.87 8.27
C ASN A 93 -5.96 7.70 7.21
N PRO A 94 -4.73 7.31 7.60
CA PRO A 94 -3.68 6.98 6.64
C PRO A 94 -4.09 5.77 5.80
N HIS A 95 -3.84 5.83 4.49
CA HIS A 95 -4.18 4.77 3.54
C HIS A 95 -2.99 4.26 2.73
N SER A 96 -1.85 4.93 2.80
CA SER A 96 -0.61 4.47 2.20
C SER A 96 0.59 5.06 2.91
N ALA A 97 1.72 4.39 2.77
CA ALA A 97 3.03 4.92 3.13
C ALA A 97 4.07 4.48 2.10
N GLU A 98 5.21 5.19 2.06
CA GLU A 98 6.33 4.84 1.19
C GLU A 98 7.65 5.11 1.91
N LEU A 99 8.63 4.21 1.71
CA LEU A 99 9.98 4.36 2.22
C LEU A 99 10.82 5.12 1.19
N LEU A 100 11.43 6.23 1.60
CA LEU A 100 12.30 7.03 0.75
C LEU A 100 13.76 6.51 0.78
N PRO A 101 14.61 6.86 -0.22
CA PRO A 101 15.96 6.29 -0.36
C PRO A 101 16.88 6.52 0.83
N ASP A 102 16.70 7.61 1.57
CA ASP A 102 17.48 7.99 2.75
C ASP A 102 16.98 7.37 4.06
N GLY A 103 15.91 6.58 3.99
CA GLY A 103 15.26 5.95 5.12
C GLY A 103 14.17 6.80 5.79
N ASN A 104 13.89 8.00 5.27
CA ASN A 104 12.71 8.75 5.65
C ASN A 104 11.44 8.06 5.13
N ILE A 105 10.30 8.37 5.71
CA ILE A 105 9.02 7.74 5.39
C ILE A 105 8.00 8.82 5.08
N VAL A 106 7.19 8.60 4.06
CA VAL A 106 5.98 9.40 3.83
C VAL A 106 4.75 8.58 4.18
N SER A 107 3.71 9.23 4.69
CA SER A 107 2.37 8.66 4.81
C SER A 107 1.35 9.55 4.14
N ILE A 108 0.30 8.92 3.64
CA ILE A 108 -0.79 9.56 2.92
C ILE A 108 -2.08 9.36 3.68
N SER A 109 -2.70 10.46 4.11
CA SER A 109 -3.94 10.46 4.89
C SER A 109 -5.12 10.95 4.05
N SER A 110 -6.16 10.12 3.93
CA SER A 110 -7.31 10.45 3.10
C SER A 110 -8.21 11.54 3.72
N SER A 111 -8.87 11.27 4.83
CA SER A 111 -9.70 12.29 5.50
C SER A 111 -8.88 13.35 6.21
N GLY A 112 -7.59 13.13 6.42
CA GLY A 112 -6.66 14.14 6.88
C GLY A 112 -6.20 15.12 5.80
N ASN A 113 -6.46 14.83 4.52
CA ASN A 113 -6.03 15.62 3.37
C ASN A 113 -4.53 15.99 3.43
N CYS A 114 -3.70 15.01 3.80
CA CYS A 114 -2.33 15.26 4.19
C CYS A 114 -1.38 14.21 3.62
N LEU A 115 -0.26 14.68 3.09
CA LEU A 115 0.98 13.93 2.94
C LEU A 115 1.90 14.34 4.07
N ARG A 116 2.33 13.39 4.90
CA ARG A 116 3.26 13.63 6.01
C ARG A 116 4.61 13.00 5.69
N LEU A 117 5.65 13.81 5.70
CA LEU A 117 7.06 13.39 5.60
C LEU A 117 7.64 13.25 7.01
N PHE A 118 8.01 12.04 7.38
CA PHE A 118 8.75 11.76 8.61
C PHE A 118 10.25 11.78 8.36
N HIS A 119 10.96 12.66 9.04
CA HIS A 119 12.41 12.66 9.17
C HIS A 119 12.80 11.70 10.29
N VAL A 120 12.95 10.42 9.93
CA VAL A 120 13.04 9.32 10.90
C VAL A 120 14.19 9.49 11.88
N ARG A 121 15.36 9.92 11.39
CA ARG A 121 16.55 10.14 12.26
C ARG A 121 16.42 11.36 13.17
N GLU A 122 15.66 12.37 12.74
CA GLU A 122 15.48 13.64 13.46
C GLU A 122 14.26 13.59 14.38
N ASN A 123 13.48 12.53 14.33
CA ASN A 123 12.22 12.36 15.07
C ASN A 123 11.27 13.56 14.93
N ARG A 124 11.11 14.08 13.72
CA ARG A 124 10.19 15.17 13.36
C ARG A 124 9.43 14.86 12.08
N TYR A 125 8.41 15.61 11.78
CA TYR A 125 7.67 15.51 10.53
C TYR A 125 7.31 16.87 9.95
N GLU A 126 6.96 16.86 8.67
CA GLU A 126 6.39 18.00 7.92
C GLU A 126 5.15 17.54 7.16
N ASP A 127 4.13 18.39 7.12
CA ASP A 127 2.86 18.12 6.43
C ASP A 127 2.72 18.93 5.15
N PHE A 128 2.20 18.28 4.11
CA PHE A 128 1.91 18.86 2.82
C PHE A 128 0.45 18.56 2.45
N GLN A 129 -0.21 19.51 1.78
CA GLN A 129 -1.59 19.35 1.36
C GLN A 129 -1.70 18.32 0.22
N LEU A 130 -2.53 17.30 0.43
CA LEU A 130 -2.90 16.28 -0.56
C LEU A 130 -4.32 15.83 -0.30
N GLU A 131 -5.27 16.27 -1.13
CA GLU A 131 -6.69 16.01 -0.96
C GLU A 131 -6.99 14.52 -1.21
N TYR A 132 -7.63 13.89 -0.23
CA TYR A 132 -8.11 12.50 -0.27
C TYR A 132 -7.02 11.52 -0.72
N GLY A 133 -5.80 11.68 -0.19
CA GLY A 133 -4.66 10.87 -0.59
C GLY A 133 -4.82 9.39 -0.22
N HIS A 134 -4.49 8.47 -1.15
CA HIS A 134 -4.64 7.03 -0.94
C HIS A 134 -3.44 6.19 -1.40
N GLY A 135 -2.54 6.72 -2.22
CA GLY A 135 -1.41 5.99 -2.74
C GLY A 135 -0.12 6.81 -2.73
N ALA A 136 1.00 6.15 -2.49
CA ALA A 136 2.34 6.72 -2.61
C ALA A 136 3.29 5.67 -3.20
N VAL A 137 4.16 6.05 -4.13
CA VAL A 137 5.19 5.18 -4.71
C VAL A 137 6.42 6.01 -5.01
N TRP A 138 7.57 5.58 -4.50
CA TRP A 138 8.86 6.14 -4.89
C TRP A 138 9.27 5.63 -6.27
N ASP A 139 9.58 6.54 -7.17
CA ASP A 139 10.13 6.25 -8.49
C ASP A 139 11.65 6.45 -8.45
N ARG A 140 12.37 5.34 -8.32
CA ARG A 140 13.83 5.35 -8.24
C ARG A 140 14.48 5.88 -9.53
N LYS A 141 13.92 5.52 -10.68
CA LYS A 141 14.46 5.92 -11.99
C LYS A 141 14.38 7.43 -12.20
N ARG A 142 13.25 8.04 -11.77
CA ARG A 142 12.99 9.49 -11.97
C ARG A 142 13.29 10.32 -10.72
N ASN A 143 13.76 9.67 -9.65
CA ASN A 143 14.08 10.29 -8.35
C ASN A 143 12.95 11.21 -7.87
N CYS A 144 11.72 10.68 -7.85
CA CYS A 144 10.54 11.43 -7.43
C CYS A 144 9.54 10.54 -6.72
N LEU A 145 8.61 11.15 -5.99
CA LEU A 145 7.49 10.47 -5.36
C LEU A 145 6.24 10.70 -6.20
N TRP A 146 5.52 9.63 -6.51
CA TRP A 146 4.18 9.68 -7.07
C TRP A 146 3.15 9.45 -5.96
N THR A 147 2.08 10.23 -5.98
CA THR A 147 0.94 10.04 -5.07
C THR A 147 -0.36 10.04 -5.85
N SER A 148 -1.35 9.30 -5.34
CA SER A 148 -2.73 9.37 -5.85
C SER A 148 -3.66 9.96 -4.80
N GLY A 149 -4.64 10.74 -5.24
CA GLY A 149 -5.61 11.41 -4.39
C GLY A 149 -6.91 11.73 -5.12
N LEU A 150 -7.63 12.73 -4.62
CA LEU A 150 -8.96 13.11 -5.14
C LEU A 150 -8.94 13.47 -6.62
N TYR A 151 -7.91 14.18 -7.06
CA TYR A 151 -7.82 14.75 -8.40
C TYR A 151 -6.85 14.01 -9.34
N GLY A 152 -6.46 12.78 -8.97
CA GLY A 152 -5.57 11.95 -9.79
C GLY A 152 -4.20 11.74 -9.17
N ILE A 153 -3.17 11.81 -10.03
CA ILE A 153 -1.78 11.54 -9.67
C ILE A 153 -1.04 12.86 -9.53
N THR A 154 -0.20 12.97 -8.51
CA THR A 154 0.69 14.11 -8.30
C THR A 154 2.13 13.64 -8.22
N ARG A 155 3.03 14.33 -8.93
CA ARG A 155 4.48 14.18 -8.82
C ARG A 155 5.04 15.12 -7.76
N TRP A 156 6.00 14.60 -6.98
CA TRP A 156 6.74 15.37 -5.98
C TRP A 156 8.24 15.17 -6.18
N GLU A 157 8.99 16.26 -6.26
CA GLU A 157 10.45 16.23 -6.14
C GLU A 157 10.86 16.06 -4.68
N TYR A 158 11.92 15.30 -4.44
CA TYR A 158 12.47 15.09 -3.12
C TYR A 158 13.99 15.32 -3.14
N ASP A 159 14.47 16.22 -2.31
CA ASP A 159 15.89 16.61 -2.25
C ASP A 159 16.66 15.97 -1.06
N GLY A 160 16.07 14.99 -0.37
CA GLY A 160 16.57 14.39 0.87
C GLY A 160 16.09 15.12 2.14
N ARG A 161 15.42 16.26 2.01
CA ARG A 161 14.91 17.06 3.12
C ARG A 161 13.48 17.50 2.98
N LYS A 162 13.10 17.93 1.78
CA LYS A 162 11.77 18.50 1.50
C LYS A 162 11.14 17.86 0.28
N LEU A 163 9.82 17.82 0.32
CA LEU A 163 9.00 17.53 -0.84
C LEU A 163 8.54 18.85 -1.49
N LYS A 164 8.59 18.87 -2.80
CA LYS A 164 8.06 19.96 -3.60
C LYS A 164 7.03 19.40 -4.57
N ARG A 165 5.78 19.85 -4.43
CA ARG A 165 4.71 19.49 -5.36
C ARG A 165 5.02 20.02 -6.76
N CYS A 166 4.91 19.16 -7.75
CA CYS A 166 5.12 19.49 -9.15
C CYS A 166 3.81 19.39 -9.93
N GLU A 167 3.81 18.57 -10.97
CA GLU A 167 2.68 18.37 -11.84
C GLU A 167 1.64 17.43 -11.23
N SER A 168 0.38 17.66 -11.59
CA SER A 168 -0.74 16.75 -11.28
C SER A 168 -1.42 16.38 -12.59
N CYS A 169 -1.80 15.12 -12.73
CA CYS A 169 -2.51 14.59 -13.88
C CYS A 169 -3.78 13.89 -13.40
N ASN A 170 -4.93 14.30 -13.96
CA ASN A 170 -6.17 13.54 -13.76
C ASN A 170 -6.22 12.42 -14.81
N PRO A 171 -6.18 11.15 -14.41
CA PRO A 171 -6.20 10.02 -15.34
C PRO A 171 -7.53 9.87 -16.10
N PHE A 172 -8.58 10.49 -15.61
CA PHE A 172 -9.92 10.46 -16.21
C PHE A 172 -10.48 11.88 -16.29
N PRO A 173 -10.06 12.67 -17.29
CA PRO A 173 -10.37 14.12 -17.39
C PRO A 173 -11.87 14.42 -17.47
N ASP A 174 -12.68 13.49 -17.94
CA ASP A 174 -14.14 13.62 -17.95
C ASP A 174 -14.78 13.51 -16.56
N ASN A 175 -14.02 13.05 -15.56
CA ASN A 175 -14.43 13.01 -14.16
C ASN A 175 -13.71 14.11 -13.37
N GLU A 176 -14.44 15.00 -12.74
CA GLU A 176 -13.87 16.05 -11.89
C GLU A 176 -13.04 15.46 -10.73
N LYS A 177 -13.37 14.24 -10.27
CA LYS A 177 -12.75 13.57 -9.14
C LYS A 177 -12.43 12.11 -9.47
N PHE A 178 -11.21 11.71 -9.18
CA PHE A 178 -10.73 10.36 -9.41
C PHE A 178 -11.04 9.40 -8.24
N TYR A 179 -11.01 9.89 -7.01
CA TYR A 179 -11.16 9.06 -5.80
C TYR A 179 -10.22 7.86 -5.78
N GLY A 180 -8.91 8.10 -5.94
CA GLY A 180 -7.91 7.02 -5.93
C GLY A 180 -7.97 6.16 -4.67
N HIS A 181 -7.83 4.83 -4.82
CA HIS A 181 -7.76 3.87 -3.72
C HIS A 181 -6.39 3.22 -3.59
N ASP A 182 -5.70 2.99 -4.71
CA ASP A 182 -4.37 2.40 -4.71
C ASP A 182 -3.49 2.98 -5.80
N LEU A 183 -2.19 3.00 -5.54
CA LEU A 183 -1.12 3.28 -6.48
C LEU A 183 -0.01 2.29 -6.19
N PHE A 184 0.32 1.42 -7.16
CA PHE A 184 1.28 0.35 -6.93
C PHE A 184 2.08 0.01 -8.20
N PRO A 185 3.38 -0.35 -8.12
CA PRO A 185 4.17 -0.72 -9.28
C PRO A 185 3.63 -1.96 -10.01
N VAL A 186 3.70 -1.92 -11.33
CA VAL A 186 3.52 -3.10 -12.19
C VAL A 186 4.82 -3.89 -12.15
N TYR A 187 4.83 -5.07 -11.54
CA TYR A 187 6.04 -5.86 -11.41
C TYR A 187 6.66 -6.18 -12.78
N GLY A 188 7.94 -5.88 -12.92
CA GLY A 188 8.70 -6.10 -14.16
C GLY A 188 8.49 -5.04 -15.24
N GLU A 189 7.74 -3.97 -14.97
CA GLU A 189 7.49 -2.88 -15.90
C GLU A 189 7.78 -1.51 -15.27
N ASP A 190 8.12 -0.52 -16.10
CA ASP A 190 8.30 0.88 -15.67
C ASP A 190 6.94 1.61 -15.68
N LYS A 191 5.97 1.05 -14.99
CA LYS A 191 4.57 1.51 -14.95
C LYS A 191 3.96 1.36 -13.56
N LEU A 192 2.87 2.08 -13.31
CA LEU A 192 2.11 2.04 -12.07
C LEU A 192 0.65 1.65 -12.34
N TYR A 193 0.12 0.76 -11.53
CA TYR A 193 -1.32 0.55 -11.41
C TYR A 193 -1.95 1.69 -10.63
N LEU A 194 -3.11 2.12 -11.09
CA LEU A 194 -4.03 3.00 -10.37
C LEU A 194 -5.37 2.29 -10.17
N THR A 195 -5.92 2.43 -8.99
CA THR A 195 -7.30 2.04 -8.73
C THR A 195 -8.07 3.15 -8.04
N GLY A 196 -9.35 3.21 -8.30
CA GLY A 196 -10.27 4.21 -7.76
C GLY A 196 -11.69 3.83 -8.15
N GLU A 197 -12.45 4.78 -8.68
CA GLU A 197 -13.73 4.47 -9.34
C GLU A 197 -13.53 3.56 -10.56
N ASN A 198 -12.37 3.65 -11.20
CA ASN A 198 -11.93 2.77 -12.29
C ASN A 198 -10.49 2.32 -12.06
N MET A 199 -10.01 1.43 -12.91
CA MET A 199 -8.62 0.98 -12.93
C MET A 199 -7.90 1.54 -14.16
N ALA A 200 -6.61 1.85 -13.98
CA ALA A 200 -5.75 2.30 -15.06
C ALA A 200 -4.29 1.88 -14.83
N ILE A 201 -3.50 1.99 -15.87
CA ILE A 201 -2.04 1.93 -15.83
C ILE A 201 -1.50 3.31 -16.19
N PHE A 202 -0.63 3.83 -15.34
CA PHE A 202 0.10 5.06 -15.58
C PHE A 202 1.51 4.74 -16.07
N ASP A 203 1.89 5.36 -17.18
CA ASP A 203 3.25 5.37 -17.71
C ASP A 203 3.96 6.66 -17.27
N PRO A 204 4.86 6.60 -16.29
CA PRO A 204 5.54 7.80 -15.78
C PRO A 204 6.50 8.45 -16.77
N GLU A 205 7.01 7.69 -17.77
CA GLU A 205 7.91 8.22 -18.82
C GLU A 205 7.18 9.12 -19.78
N ARG A 206 5.97 8.71 -20.14
CA ARG A 206 5.15 9.40 -21.14
C ARG A 206 4.14 10.36 -20.53
N GLY A 207 3.91 10.27 -19.20
CA GLY A 207 2.84 11.00 -18.53
C GLY A 207 1.44 10.60 -18.98
N VAL A 208 1.27 9.37 -19.50
CA VAL A 208 0.01 8.89 -20.10
C VAL A 208 -0.64 7.86 -19.20
N VAL A 209 -1.95 7.93 -19.12
CA VAL A 209 -2.78 6.93 -18.45
C VAL A 209 -3.52 6.09 -19.49
N GLU A 210 -3.40 4.78 -19.36
CA GLU A 210 -4.13 3.79 -20.12
C GLU A 210 -5.26 3.24 -19.24
N SER A 211 -6.51 3.50 -19.61
CA SER A 211 -7.67 2.94 -18.92
C SER A 211 -7.72 1.42 -19.12
N LEU A 212 -7.92 0.71 -18.02
CA LEU A 212 -8.23 -0.72 -18.06
C LEU A 212 -9.74 -0.92 -18.10
N GLU A 213 -10.18 -2.19 -18.32
CA GLU A 213 -11.58 -2.54 -18.22
C GLU A 213 -12.19 -2.03 -16.90
N PRO A 214 -13.45 -1.54 -16.93
CA PRO A 214 -14.07 -0.88 -15.79
C PRO A 214 -14.37 -1.86 -14.66
N ILE A 215 -13.40 -2.06 -13.78
CA ILE A 215 -13.58 -2.80 -12.54
C ILE A 215 -13.59 -1.79 -11.40
N LEU A 216 -14.75 -1.67 -10.78
CA LEU A 216 -15.02 -0.62 -9.81
C LEU A 216 -14.52 -1.01 -8.41
N LYS A 217 -14.11 -0.01 -7.65
CA LYS A 217 -13.85 -0.10 -6.19
C LYS A 217 -12.72 -1.04 -5.78
N VAL A 218 -11.78 -1.34 -6.67
CA VAL A 218 -10.59 -2.13 -6.33
C VAL A 218 -9.79 -1.41 -5.25
N LYS A 219 -9.57 -2.07 -4.11
CA LYS A 219 -8.87 -1.50 -2.95
C LYS A 219 -7.36 -1.73 -2.99
N SER A 220 -6.92 -2.81 -3.61
CA SER A 220 -5.50 -3.05 -3.85
C SER A 220 -5.27 -3.87 -5.11
N ILE A 221 -4.10 -3.66 -5.72
CA ILE A 221 -3.63 -4.37 -6.88
C ILE A 221 -2.13 -4.62 -6.78
N SER A 222 -1.68 -5.83 -7.12
CA SER A 222 -0.26 -6.16 -7.24
C SER A 222 -0.07 -7.32 -8.21
N ARG A 223 1.10 -7.37 -8.87
CA ARG A 223 1.44 -8.41 -9.85
C ARG A 223 2.66 -9.19 -9.36
N ASN A 224 2.65 -10.52 -9.54
CA ASN A 224 3.80 -11.38 -9.26
C ASN A 224 4.67 -11.61 -10.49
N GLN A 225 5.78 -12.36 -10.30
CA GLN A 225 6.70 -12.70 -11.39
C GLN A 225 6.09 -13.57 -12.48
N ALA A 226 5.08 -14.38 -12.15
CA ALA A 226 4.37 -15.21 -13.12
C ALA A 226 3.35 -14.41 -13.96
N GLY A 227 3.13 -13.13 -13.63
CA GLY A 227 2.16 -12.28 -14.28
C GLY A 227 0.76 -12.31 -13.66
N ASP A 228 0.57 -13.06 -12.55
CA ASP A 228 -0.73 -13.08 -11.87
C ASP A 228 -0.99 -11.74 -11.17
N VAL A 229 -2.09 -11.11 -11.50
CA VAL A 229 -2.53 -9.83 -10.92
C VAL A 229 -3.52 -10.10 -9.79
N LEU A 230 -3.07 -9.86 -8.56
CA LEU A 230 -3.86 -9.98 -7.34
C LEU A 230 -4.63 -8.69 -7.09
N VAL A 231 -5.91 -8.80 -6.76
CA VAL A 231 -6.78 -7.68 -6.41
C VAL A 231 -7.61 -7.98 -5.17
N THR A 232 -7.97 -6.92 -4.43
CA THR A 232 -9.04 -6.96 -3.43
C THR A 232 -10.19 -6.09 -3.92
N VAL A 233 -11.38 -6.69 -4.01
CA VAL A 233 -12.61 -6.01 -4.39
C VAL A 233 -13.63 -6.22 -3.29
N PRO A 234 -14.20 -5.17 -2.69
CA PRO A 234 -15.18 -5.31 -1.64
C PRO A 234 -16.39 -6.13 -2.09
N ASN A 235 -16.77 -7.11 -1.31
CA ASN A 235 -18.05 -7.82 -1.43
C ASN A 235 -19.02 -7.42 -0.29
N GLU A 236 -18.47 -6.79 0.75
CA GLU A 236 -19.22 -6.16 1.83
C GLU A 236 -18.71 -4.71 1.97
N ALA A 237 -19.50 -3.76 2.36
CA ALA A 237 -19.16 -2.35 2.58
C ALA A 237 -17.83 -1.87 1.89
N TRP A 238 -16.69 -1.95 2.60
CA TRP A 238 -15.36 -1.56 2.09
C TRP A 238 -14.31 -2.69 2.18
N TRP A 239 -14.68 -3.89 2.61
CA TRP A 239 -13.81 -5.04 2.83
C TRP A 239 -14.32 -6.29 2.10
N THR A 240 -13.52 -7.33 2.08
CA THR A 240 -13.83 -8.65 1.51
C THR A 240 -13.18 -9.75 2.36
N ASP A 241 -13.76 -10.93 2.35
CA ASP A 241 -13.15 -12.14 2.96
C ASP A 241 -12.25 -12.90 1.97
N SER A 242 -12.06 -12.35 0.78
CA SER A 242 -11.40 -13.04 -0.33
C SER A 242 -10.36 -12.15 -1.01
N VAL A 243 -9.34 -12.77 -1.58
CA VAL A 243 -8.47 -12.17 -2.59
C VAL A 243 -8.77 -12.81 -3.94
N SER A 244 -8.65 -12.03 -5.01
CA SER A 244 -9.01 -12.44 -6.36
C SER A 244 -7.86 -12.23 -7.34
N LEU A 245 -7.88 -12.95 -8.46
CA LEU A 245 -6.99 -12.70 -9.59
C LEU A 245 -7.75 -11.97 -10.70
N LEU A 246 -7.11 -10.96 -11.26
CA LEU A 246 -7.57 -10.29 -12.47
C LEU A 246 -6.92 -10.98 -13.67
N LYS A 247 -7.74 -11.62 -14.53
CA LYS A 247 -7.30 -12.30 -15.76
C LYS A 247 -8.18 -11.86 -16.93
N ASN A 248 -7.57 -11.30 -17.97
CA ASN A 248 -8.27 -10.85 -19.19
C ASN A 248 -9.49 -9.96 -18.90
N GLY A 249 -9.34 -8.99 -17.99
CA GLY A 249 -10.42 -8.08 -17.59
C GLY A 249 -11.49 -8.70 -16.66
N VAL A 250 -11.35 -9.98 -16.26
CA VAL A 250 -12.31 -10.68 -15.39
C VAL A 250 -11.70 -10.92 -14.02
N ILE A 251 -12.46 -10.63 -12.96
CA ILE A 251 -12.10 -10.95 -11.58
C ILE A 251 -12.53 -12.38 -11.28
N LEU A 252 -11.56 -13.20 -10.91
CA LEU A 252 -11.76 -14.60 -10.54
C LEU A 252 -11.42 -14.78 -9.06
N PRO A 253 -12.32 -15.32 -8.22
CA PRO A 253 -12.00 -15.67 -6.84
C PRO A 253 -10.76 -16.56 -6.79
N TYR A 254 -9.82 -16.23 -5.89
CA TYR A 254 -8.58 -16.98 -5.78
C TYR A 254 -8.46 -17.69 -4.44
N ARG A 255 -8.57 -16.95 -3.34
CA ARG A 255 -8.49 -17.50 -1.98
C ARG A 255 -9.50 -16.79 -1.07
N THR A 256 -10.14 -17.55 -0.21
CA THR A 256 -11.13 -17.05 0.76
C THR A 256 -10.76 -17.50 2.17
N ARG A 257 -10.81 -16.58 3.12
CA ARG A 257 -10.70 -16.86 4.56
C ARG A 257 -11.92 -16.32 5.27
N ARG A 258 -12.83 -17.17 5.66
CA ARG A 258 -14.08 -16.82 6.35
C ARG A 258 -13.81 -16.05 7.64
N ASN A 259 -14.69 -15.12 7.99
CA ASN A 259 -14.62 -14.31 9.19
C ASN A 259 -13.37 -13.39 9.27
N MET A 260 -12.80 -13.01 8.13
CA MET A 260 -11.76 -12.01 8.03
C MET A 260 -12.19 -10.87 7.13
N TRP A 261 -11.73 -9.64 7.44
CA TRP A 261 -12.04 -8.44 6.70
C TRP A 261 -10.77 -7.92 6.04
N PHE A 262 -10.47 -8.42 4.84
CA PHE A 262 -9.33 -7.94 4.07
C PHE A 262 -9.67 -6.59 3.43
N TYR A 263 -8.75 -5.64 3.57
CA TYR A 263 -8.84 -4.36 2.88
C TYR A 263 -7.85 -4.28 1.73
N LYS A 264 -6.55 -4.51 1.97
CA LYS A 264 -5.53 -4.61 0.95
C LYS A 264 -4.76 -5.92 1.05
N ALA A 265 -4.36 -6.45 -0.09
CA ALA A 265 -3.50 -7.62 -0.21
C ALA A 265 -2.39 -7.40 -1.24
N ARG A 266 -1.20 -7.94 -0.96
CA ARG A 266 -0.03 -7.82 -1.82
C ARG A 266 0.66 -9.16 -1.99
N TRP A 267 1.13 -9.46 -3.19
CA TRP A 267 2.17 -10.46 -3.35
C TRP A 267 3.40 -10.04 -2.55
N MET A 268 4.01 -10.98 -1.83
CA MET A 268 5.32 -10.79 -1.21
C MET A 268 6.39 -10.88 -2.29
N MET A 269 6.60 -9.75 -2.97
CA MET A 269 7.53 -9.61 -4.09
C MET A 269 8.49 -8.45 -3.83
N PRO A 270 9.71 -8.53 -4.37
CA PRO A 270 10.60 -7.39 -4.45
C PRO A 270 9.95 -6.23 -5.21
N ASN A 271 10.38 -5.01 -4.93
CA ASN A 271 9.89 -3.82 -5.63
C ASN A 271 11.04 -3.07 -6.33
N PRO A 272 11.51 -3.56 -7.50
CA PRO A 272 12.63 -2.95 -8.22
C PRO A 272 12.29 -1.58 -8.82
N PHE A 273 11.02 -1.23 -8.93
CA PHE A 273 10.60 0.11 -9.33
C PHE A 273 11.02 1.17 -8.30
N SER A 274 10.79 0.88 -7.01
CA SER A 274 11.07 1.81 -5.93
C SER A 274 12.45 1.62 -5.29
N TYR A 275 12.98 0.40 -5.24
CA TYR A 275 14.18 0.09 -4.45
C TYR A 275 15.26 -0.61 -5.28
N ASP A 276 16.53 -0.31 -4.96
CA ASP A 276 17.65 -1.08 -5.45
C ASP A 276 17.91 -2.25 -4.49
N GLU A 277 17.53 -3.45 -4.93
CA GLU A 277 17.65 -4.66 -4.12
C GLU A 277 19.10 -5.12 -3.95
N GLN A 278 20.02 -4.64 -4.79
CA GLN A 278 21.45 -4.95 -4.71
C GLN A 278 22.19 -4.02 -3.72
N ALA A 279 21.62 -2.89 -3.38
CA ALA A 279 22.26 -1.88 -2.52
C ALA A 279 22.09 -2.13 -1.01
N ILE A 280 21.38 -3.20 -0.61
CA ILE A 280 21.09 -3.51 0.80
C ILE A 280 21.79 -4.84 1.17
N MET A 281 23.09 -4.92 0.94
CA MET A 281 23.96 -5.90 1.61
C MET A 281 24.82 -5.23 2.66
#